data_499526c87e10c0ba973196e1263c1e5b
#
_entry.id   499526c87e10c0ba973196e1263c1e5b
#
_cell.length_a   1.000
_cell.length_b   1.000
_cell.length_c   1.000
_cell.angle_alpha   90.00
_cell.angle_beta   90.00
_cell.angle_gamma   90.00
#
_symmetry.space_group_name_H-M   'P 1'
#
loop_
_entity.id
_entity.type
_entity.pdbx_description
1 polymer ?
#
loop_
_entity_poly.entity_id
_entity_poly.type
_entity_poly.pdbx_seq_one_letter_code
_entity_poly.pdbx_strand_id
1 'polypeptide(L)'
;MQNHKGVSVDSANRFPRVTTCDGRLLTSVLAIFLFTTLSIGVARQTYSQNSLATKLRLARTSPLDLELGGDLANLPPHSTRYLSREDLLLLPQIDFTVTNDANFTAPTQITGIRLEELTRQLAANPNFALTIAICNDQYRANYPRAYITAHHPVLVLKINGQPPSGWPKDAEGPNLDMGPYMISHPSFTPSFKILSHNDEPQIPWGVLRIEFADEAAVFSAIAPRGPQARELQVQAGYRIAQQNCFHCHNMGEAGGQKAGHPWLVLSAWATASPDFFAGYIHNPKDKDPRSAMPAFPEYDTATLRALVAYFQTFTTREKP
;
A
#
# COMPACT_ATOMS: atom_id res chain seq x y z
N MET A 1 -20.02 0.80 58.47
CA MET A 1 -18.91 0.77 59.44
C MET A 1 -17.62 0.96 58.68
N GLN A 2 -17.06 2.14 58.91
CA GLN A 2 -15.63 2.47 59.05
C GLN A 2 -14.74 2.18 57.79
N ASN A 3 -13.84 3.06 57.37
CA ASN A 3 -13.48 4.44 57.75
C ASN A 3 -12.58 5.01 56.65
N HIS A 4 -12.73 6.29 56.44
CA HIS A 4 -11.85 7.22 55.68
C HIS A 4 -10.39 7.15 56.14
N LYS A 5 -9.47 7.36 55.21
CA LYS A 5 -8.35 8.31 55.42
C LYS A 5 -7.90 8.92 54.11
N GLY A 6 -8.15 10.22 53.97
CA GLY A 6 -7.51 11.09 53.00
C GLY A 6 -6.08 11.46 53.46
N VAL A 7 -5.24 11.79 52.51
CA VAL A 7 -3.98 12.54 52.73
C VAL A 7 -3.95 13.74 51.80
N SER A 8 -3.71 14.84 52.45
CA SER A 8 -3.66 16.23 52.06
C SER A 8 -2.49 16.56 51.15
N VAL A 9 -2.76 17.48 50.25
CA VAL A 9 -1.82 18.26 49.46
C VAL A 9 -1.06 19.25 50.38
N ASP A 10 0.24 19.42 50.19
CA ASP A 10 0.89 20.66 50.53
C ASP A 10 1.93 21.08 49.49
N SER A 11 1.75 22.29 49.05
CA SER A 11 2.51 23.06 48.10
C SER A 11 3.64 23.81 48.80
N ALA A 12 4.84 23.84 48.26
CA ALA A 12 5.77 24.95 48.51
C ALA A 12 6.76 25.18 47.38
N ASN A 13 6.50 26.27 46.71
CA ASN A 13 7.39 27.05 45.88
C ASN A 13 8.69 27.45 46.59
N ARG A 14 9.85 27.31 45.97
CA ARG A 14 11.01 28.18 46.22
C ARG A 14 11.93 28.27 45.00
N PHE A 15 11.95 29.43 44.38
CA PHE A 15 13.01 29.92 43.52
C PHE A 15 14.19 30.46 44.38
N PRO A 16 15.45 30.24 43.99
CA PRO A 16 16.53 31.05 44.49
C PRO A 16 16.85 32.25 43.58
N ARG A 17 17.07 33.35 44.23
CA ARG A 17 17.41 34.67 43.71
C ARG A 17 18.81 34.68 43.09
N VAL A 18 18.90 35.47 42.03
CA VAL A 18 20.13 35.98 41.42
C VAL A 18 20.76 37.02 42.38
N THR A 19 22.01 36.85 42.69
CA THR A 19 22.86 37.88 43.29
C THR A 19 23.88 38.35 42.28
N THR A 20 23.81 39.61 41.98
CA THR A 20 24.81 40.41 41.26
C THR A 20 25.98 40.70 42.18
N CYS A 21 27.22 40.60 41.68
CA CYS A 21 28.38 41.25 42.25
C CYS A 21 29.25 41.86 41.17
N ASP A 22 29.58 43.12 41.46
CA ASP A 22 30.33 44.07 40.66
C ASP A 22 31.82 43.75 40.51
N GLY A 23 32.36 44.12 39.39
CA GLY A 23 33.44 45.07 39.15
C GLY A 23 34.87 44.74 39.54
N ARG A 24 35.73 44.75 38.58
CA ARG A 24 37.02 45.47 38.40
C ARG A 24 38.03 44.73 37.56
N LEU A 25 38.27 45.34 36.42
CA LEU A 25 39.60 45.69 35.84
C LEU A 25 40.82 44.85 36.19
N LEU A 26 41.51 44.29 35.20
CA LEU A 26 42.78 44.77 34.67
C LEU A 26 43.51 43.73 33.80
N THR A 27 44.08 44.28 32.75
CA THR A 27 45.32 43.89 32.00
C THR A 27 45.26 42.80 30.94
N SER A 28 45.48 43.32 29.80
CA SER A 28 46.02 42.82 28.54
C SER A 28 47.03 41.68 28.65
N VAL A 29 46.71 40.57 27.96
CA VAL A 29 47.73 39.74 27.33
C VAL A 29 47.22 39.36 25.92
N LEU A 30 47.94 39.93 24.96
CA LEU A 30 47.76 39.67 23.52
C LEU A 30 48.26 38.27 23.20
N ALA A 31 47.38 37.30 23.16
CA ALA A 31 47.67 35.97 22.61
C ALA A 31 47.08 35.87 21.22
N ILE A 32 47.95 36.00 20.23
CA ILE A 32 47.66 35.72 18.83
C ILE A 32 47.42 34.22 18.70
N PHE A 33 46.17 33.80 18.74
CA PHE A 33 45.77 32.45 18.29
C PHE A 33 45.55 32.50 16.79
N LEU A 34 46.51 31.95 16.04
CA LEU A 34 46.35 31.54 14.66
C LEU A 34 45.25 30.45 14.64
N PHE A 35 44.01 30.83 14.35
CA PHE A 35 42.97 29.89 13.97
C PHE A 35 43.24 29.42 12.53
N THR A 36 43.97 28.34 12.39
CA THR A 36 43.91 27.51 11.18
C THR A 36 42.51 26.91 11.09
N THR A 37 41.65 27.55 10.34
CA THR A 37 40.36 26.98 9.94
C THR A 37 40.62 25.80 9.02
N LEU A 38 40.69 24.60 9.62
CA LEU A 38 40.61 23.36 8.88
C LEU A 38 39.20 23.27 8.30
N SER A 39 39.02 23.77 7.07
CA SER A 39 37.81 23.57 6.30
C SER A 39 37.68 22.08 5.99
N ILE A 40 37.01 21.33 6.87
CA ILE A 40 36.49 20.01 6.53
C ILE A 40 35.46 20.21 5.46
N GLY A 41 35.91 20.16 4.21
CA GLY A 41 35.03 20.05 3.05
C GLY A 41 34.27 18.74 3.19
N VAL A 42 33.04 18.82 3.76
CA VAL A 42 32.05 17.77 3.59
C VAL A 42 31.76 17.76 2.10
N ALA A 43 32.46 16.88 1.37
CA ALA A 43 32.07 16.54 0.02
C ALA A 43 30.63 16.04 0.11
N ARG A 44 29.67 16.92 -0.09
CA ARG A 44 28.34 16.53 -0.50
C ARG A 44 28.55 15.74 -1.79
N GLN A 45 28.57 14.42 -1.68
CA GLN A 45 28.30 13.58 -2.82
C GLN A 45 26.94 14.03 -3.35
N THR A 46 26.98 14.93 -4.31
CA THR A 46 25.87 15.11 -5.24
C THR A 46 25.76 13.78 -5.98
N TYR A 47 24.99 12.86 -5.41
CA TYR A 47 24.41 11.77 -6.19
C TYR A 47 23.73 12.50 -7.35
N SER A 48 24.39 12.48 -8.49
CA SER A 48 23.77 12.82 -9.75
C SER A 48 22.55 11.88 -9.83
N GLN A 49 21.40 12.44 -9.48
CA GLN A 49 20.13 11.76 -9.66
C GLN A 49 19.96 11.63 -11.17
N ASN A 50 20.48 10.56 -11.75
CA ASN A 50 20.00 10.04 -13.01
C ASN A 50 18.53 9.68 -12.72
N SER A 51 17.67 10.69 -12.88
CA SER A 51 16.24 10.56 -12.65
C SER A 51 15.76 9.41 -13.52
N LEU A 52 15.05 8.43 -12.93
CA LEU A 52 14.40 7.36 -13.69
C LEU A 52 13.56 7.92 -14.85
N ALA A 53 13.05 9.13 -14.70
CA ALA A 53 12.29 9.82 -15.75
C ALA A 53 13.06 9.93 -17.07
N THR A 54 14.41 10.04 -17.04
CA THR A 54 15.23 10.11 -18.27
C THR A 54 15.44 8.75 -18.94
N LYS A 55 15.13 7.65 -18.24
CA LYS A 55 15.28 6.28 -18.74
C LYS A 55 13.97 5.70 -19.29
N LEU A 56 12.87 6.44 -19.16
CA LEU A 56 11.57 6.00 -19.63
C LEU A 56 11.50 5.94 -21.15
N ARG A 57 11.10 4.78 -21.67
CA ARG A 57 10.96 4.51 -23.11
C ARG A 57 9.50 4.57 -23.56
N LEU A 58 9.28 4.89 -24.82
CA LEU A 58 7.94 4.96 -25.42
C LEU A 58 7.39 3.58 -25.80
N ALA A 59 8.26 2.60 -26.03
CA ALA A 59 7.86 1.27 -26.45
C ALA A 59 8.54 0.19 -25.60
N ARG A 60 7.84 -0.92 -25.41
CA ARG A 60 8.35 -2.15 -24.81
C ARG A 60 9.37 -2.77 -25.76
N THR A 61 10.52 -3.18 -25.24
CA THR A 61 11.60 -3.82 -26.00
C THR A 61 11.90 -5.23 -25.49
N SER A 62 11.42 -5.54 -24.29
CA SER A 62 11.57 -6.87 -23.66
C SER A 62 10.28 -7.25 -22.92
N PRO A 63 9.96 -8.55 -22.82
CA PRO A 63 8.89 -9.03 -21.94
C PRO A 63 9.10 -8.66 -20.46
N LEU A 64 10.34 -8.38 -20.07
CA LEU A 64 10.72 -7.97 -18.72
C LEU A 64 10.73 -6.44 -18.52
N ASP A 65 10.34 -5.65 -19.52
CA ASP A 65 10.16 -4.22 -19.33
C ASP A 65 8.92 -3.97 -18.48
N LEU A 66 9.09 -3.26 -17.37
CA LEU A 66 7.98 -2.83 -16.52
C LEU A 66 7.22 -1.70 -17.23
N GLU A 67 5.94 -1.91 -17.43
CA GLU A 67 5.06 -0.85 -17.93
C GLU A 67 4.71 0.10 -16.79
N LEU A 68 4.73 1.41 -17.09
CA LEU A 68 4.41 2.48 -16.15
C LEU A 68 3.28 3.33 -16.73
N GLY A 69 2.33 3.72 -15.89
CA GLY A 69 1.17 4.47 -16.34
C GLY A 69 0.59 5.43 -15.32
N GLY A 70 -0.56 6.02 -15.70
CA GLY A 70 -1.26 6.98 -14.87
C GLY A 70 -0.58 8.34 -14.82
N ASP A 71 -0.50 8.93 -13.62
CA ASP A 71 0.04 10.27 -13.39
C ASP A 71 1.55 10.22 -13.16
N LEU A 72 2.29 10.10 -14.25
CA LEU A 72 3.76 10.10 -14.26
C LEU A 72 4.33 11.53 -14.20
N ALA A 73 5.39 11.71 -13.40
CA ALA A 73 6.07 12.99 -13.27
C ALA A 73 6.56 13.53 -14.62
N ASN A 74 6.28 14.80 -14.88
CA ASN A 74 6.69 15.53 -16.10
C ASN A 74 6.13 14.95 -17.43
N LEU A 75 5.06 14.16 -17.36
CA LEU A 75 4.38 13.63 -18.53
C LEU A 75 2.89 14.00 -18.51
N PRO A 76 2.23 14.03 -19.67
CA PRO A 76 0.77 14.20 -19.71
C PRO A 76 0.07 13.09 -18.90
N PRO A 77 -1.08 13.37 -18.28
CA PRO A 77 -1.90 12.36 -17.61
C PRO A 77 -2.17 11.15 -18.52
N HIS A 78 -2.28 9.98 -17.93
CA HIS A 78 -2.51 8.70 -18.63
C HIS A 78 -1.43 8.31 -19.65
N SER A 79 -0.25 8.90 -19.57
CA SER A 79 0.89 8.47 -20.38
C SER A 79 1.30 7.04 -20.04
N THR A 80 1.70 6.28 -21.06
CA THR A 80 2.32 4.96 -20.87
C THR A 80 3.80 5.03 -21.24
N ARG A 81 4.65 4.47 -20.40
CA ARG A 81 6.11 4.36 -20.58
C ARG A 81 6.59 2.98 -20.15
N TYR A 82 7.82 2.67 -20.48
CA TYR A 82 8.47 1.41 -20.16
C TYR A 82 9.83 1.65 -19.51
N LEU A 83 10.12 0.90 -18.46
CA LEU A 83 11.41 0.90 -17.77
C LEU A 83 12.02 -0.49 -17.91
N SER A 84 13.28 -0.56 -18.35
CA SER A 84 13.94 -1.85 -18.52
C SER A 84 14.23 -2.51 -17.17
N ARG A 85 14.33 -3.83 -17.20
CA ARG A 85 14.78 -4.59 -16.03
C ARG A 85 16.18 -4.17 -15.61
N GLU A 86 17.07 -3.89 -16.53
CA GLU A 86 18.45 -3.43 -16.28
C GLU A 86 18.44 -2.10 -15.51
N ASP A 87 17.56 -1.17 -15.88
CA ASP A 87 17.42 0.10 -15.17
C ASP A 87 16.82 -0.08 -13.76
N LEU A 88 15.87 -1.00 -13.59
CA LEU A 88 15.35 -1.37 -12.29
C LEU A 88 16.44 -1.96 -11.38
N LEU A 89 17.33 -2.80 -11.92
CA LEU A 89 18.43 -3.41 -11.17
C LEU A 89 19.48 -2.40 -10.69
N LEU A 90 19.52 -1.19 -11.25
CA LEU A 90 20.40 -0.10 -10.81
C LEU A 90 19.83 0.71 -9.64
N LEU A 91 18.56 0.52 -9.28
CA LEU A 91 17.94 1.20 -8.16
C LEU A 91 18.38 0.60 -6.82
N PRO A 92 18.27 1.35 -5.72
CA PRO A 92 18.49 0.80 -4.39
C PRO A 92 17.59 -0.40 -4.14
N GLN A 93 18.19 -1.54 -3.84
CA GLN A 93 17.49 -2.79 -3.56
C GLN A 93 17.57 -3.10 -2.07
N ILE A 94 16.62 -3.89 -1.59
CA ILE A 94 16.62 -4.50 -0.28
C ILE A 94 16.54 -6.01 -0.40
N ASP A 95 17.12 -6.70 0.56
CA ASP A 95 17.07 -8.15 0.72
C ASP A 95 16.39 -8.50 2.04
N PHE A 96 15.49 -9.48 2.01
CA PHE A 96 14.83 -10.00 3.20
C PHE A 96 14.34 -11.44 2.95
N THR A 97 14.00 -12.15 4.03
CA THR A 97 13.44 -13.49 3.94
C THR A 97 11.99 -13.46 4.40
N VAL A 98 11.08 -13.97 3.58
CA VAL A 98 9.68 -14.17 3.95
C VAL A 98 9.47 -15.61 4.44
N THR A 99 8.64 -15.76 5.48
CA THR A 99 8.33 -17.06 6.08
C THR A 99 6.84 -17.40 6.06
N ASN A 100 5.99 -16.39 5.89
CA ASN A 100 4.53 -16.50 5.96
C ASN A 100 3.85 -15.96 4.69
N ASP A 101 4.54 -15.96 3.56
CA ASP A 101 3.99 -15.55 2.28
C ASP A 101 3.29 -16.77 1.64
N ALA A 102 1.99 -16.68 1.39
CA ALA A 102 1.18 -17.76 0.81
C ALA A 102 1.65 -18.23 -0.58
N ASN A 103 2.41 -17.36 -1.28
CA ASN A 103 2.99 -17.74 -2.58
C ASN A 103 4.13 -18.79 -2.47
N PHE A 104 4.65 -19.05 -1.25
CA PHE A 104 5.81 -19.90 -1.05
C PHE A 104 5.56 -20.99 0.00
N THR A 105 6.04 -22.19 -0.27
CA THR A 105 5.93 -23.33 0.65
C THR A 105 7.06 -23.41 1.70
N ALA A 106 8.08 -22.56 1.58
CA ALA A 106 9.25 -22.53 2.45
C ALA A 106 9.79 -21.09 2.62
N PRO A 107 10.61 -20.82 3.65
CA PRO A 107 11.30 -19.54 3.78
C PRO A 107 12.03 -19.16 2.49
N THR A 108 11.73 -18.00 1.96
CA THR A 108 12.18 -17.57 0.63
C THR A 108 12.88 -16.23 0.70
N GLN A 109 14.07 -16.14 0.11
CA GLN A 109 14.82 -14.90 0.01
C GLN A 109 14.28 -14.04 -1.13
N ILE A 110 13.97 -12.81 -0.83
CA ILE A 110 13.44 -11.79 -1.76
C ILE A 110 14.47 -10.68 -1.91
N THR A 111 14.75 -10.27 -3.14
CA THR A 111 15.49 -9.05 -3.47
C THR A 111 14.61 -8.17 -4.34
N GLY A 112 14.49 -6.89 -4.00
CA GLY A 112 13.65 -5.98 -4.79
C GLY A 112 13.74 -4.52 -4.40
N ILE A 113 12.88 -3.71 -4.99
CA ILE A 113 12.82 -2.25 -4.83
C ILE A 113 11.59 -1.90 -4.02
N ARG A 114 11.73 -1.05 -2.99
CA ARG A 114 10.57 -0.53 -2.26
C ARG A 114 9.64 0.26 -3.20
N LEU A 115 8.33 0.01 -3.12
CA LEU A 115 7.36 0.79 -3.90
C LEU A 115 7.42 2.28 -3.55
N GLU A 116 7.78 2.63 -2.33
CA GLU A 116 8.05 4.02 -1.91
C GLU A 116 9.07 4.70 -2.82
N GLU A 117 10.14 4.01 -3.20
CA GLU A 117 11.20 4.55 -4.03
C GLU A 117 10.72 4.77 -5.46
N LEU A 118 9.98 3.83 -6.03
CA LEU A 118 9.36 3.99 -7.36
C LEU A 118 8.36 5.14 -7.37
N THR A 119 7.47 5.20 -6.37
CA THR A 119 6.47 6.26 -6.23
C THR A 119 7.13 7.62 -6.12
N ARG A 120 8.17 7.75 -5.30
CA ARG A 120 8.92 9.00 -5.10
C ARG A 120 9.57 9.51 -6.37
N GLN A 121 10.09 8.62 -7.22
CA GLN A 121 10.81 8.98 -8.43
C GLN A 121 9.90 9.21 -9.64
N LEU A 122 8.78 8.54 -9.71
CA LEU A 122 7.98 8.42 -10.95
C LEU A 122 6.60 9.06 -10.87
N ALA A 123 5.97 9.13 -9.69
CA ALA A 123 4.64 9.73 -9.56
C ALA A 123 4.69 11.26 -9.68
N ALA A 124 3.72 11.84 -10.36
CA ALA A 124 3.58 13.29 -10.50
C ALA A 124 3.37 13.97 -9.13
N ASN A 125 2.61 13.34 -8.24
CA ASN A 125 2.38 13.81 -6.88
C ASN A 125 2.58 12.67 -5.85
N PRO A 126 3.82 12.37 -5.46
CA PRO A 126 4.12 11.20 -4.63
C PRO A 126 3.44 11.20 -3.24
N ASN A 127 3.03 12.36 -2.74
CA ASN A 127 2.38 12.47 -1.44
C ASN A 127 0.91 12.03 -1.42
N PHE A 128 0.25 12.03 -2.58
CA PHE A 128 -1.16 11.68 -2.74
C PHE A 128 -1.37 10.53 -3.73
N ALA A 129 -0.30 9.94 -4.22
CA ALA A 129 -0.38 8.87 -5.19
C ALA A 129 -0.84 7.56 -4.54
N LEU A 130 -1.89 6.98 -5.11
CA LEU A 130 -2.17 5.57 -5.04
C LEU A 130 -1.22 4.86 -6.01
N THR A 131 -0.40 3.95 -5.52
CA THR A 131 0.40 3.07 -6.37
C THR A 131 -0.40 1.80 -6.65
N ILE A 132 -0.54 1.43 -7.91
CA ILE A 132 -1.38 0.31 -8.34
C ILE A 132 -0.48 -0.68 -9.10
N ALA A 133 -0.42 -1.93 -8.65
CA ALA A 133 0.21 -3.02 -9.40
C ALA A 133 -0.86 -3.77 -10.20
N ILE A 134 -0.66 -3.90 -11.51
CA ILE A 134 -1.58 -4.55 -12.42
C ILE A 134 -0.94 -5.82 -12.95
N CYS A 135 -1.64 -6.94 -12.77
CA CYS A 135 -1.20 -8.26 -13.17
C CYS A 135 -1.66 -8.63 -14.57
N ASN A 136 -1.09 -9.70 -15.10
CA ASN A 136 -1.41 -10.25 -16.42
C ASN A 136 -2.87 -10.74 -16.54
N ASP A 137 -3.51 -11.08 -15.43
CA ASP A 137 -4.91 -11.51 -15.33
C ASP A 137 -5.89 -10.36 -15.00
N GLN A 138 -5.43 -9.11 -15.08
CA GLN A 138 -6.19 -7.89 -14.79
C GLN A 138 -6.53 -7.68 -13.30
N TYR A 139 -5.91 -8.44 -12.38
CA TYR A 139 -5.91 -8.11 -10.96
C TYR A 139 -5.20 -6.77 -10.73
N ARG A 140 -5.76 -5.90 -9.88
CA ARG A 140 -5.20 -4.59 -9.54
C ARG A 140 -5.00 -4.48 -8.04
N ALA A 141 -3.77 -4.62 -7.57
CA ALA A 141 -3.44 -4.41 -6.17
C ALA A 141 -3.23 -2.91 -5.91
N ASN A 142 -3.99 -2.36 -4.97
CA ASN A 142 -3.99 -0.95 -4.64
C ASN A 142 -3.17 -0.71 -3.37
N TYR A 143 -2.17 0.15 -3.44
CA TYR A 143 -1.29 0.52 -2.34
C TYR A 143 -1.44 2.00 -1.99
N PRO A 144 -2.40 2.36 -1.11
CA PRO A 144 -2.52 3.71 -0.58
C PRO A 144 -1.25 4.15 0.13
N ARG A 145 -1.00 5.45 0.21
CA ARG A 145 0.17 5.98 0.91
C ARG A 145 0.33 5.45 2.33
N ALA A 146 -0.78 5.38 3.08
CA ALA A 146 -0.78 4.85 4.43
C ALA A 146 -0.34 3.37 4.48
N TYR A 147 -0.80 2.57 3.51
CA TYR A 147 -0.39 1.17 3.37
C TYR A 147 1.10 1.04 3.07
N ILE A 148 1.60 1.81 2.08
CA ILE A 148 3.03 1.80 1.71
C ILE A 148 3.90 2.13 2.93
N THR A 149 3.52 3.15 3.71
CA THR A 149 4.25 3.56 4.92
C THR A 149 4.22 2.51 6.03
N ALA A 150 3.11 1.79 6.17
CA ALA A 150 2.94 0.78 7.23
C ALA A 150 3.63 -0.56 6.89
N HIS A 151 3.62 -0.97 5.63
CA HIS A 151 3.98 -2.32 5.20
C HIS A 151 5.24 -2.41 4.34
N HIS A 152 5.72 -1.27 3.80
CA HIS A 152 6.90 -1.20 2.96
C HIS A 152 6.94 -2.23 1.81
N PRO A 153 5.89 -2.32 0.96
CA PRO A 153 5.82 -3.29 -0.11
C PRO A 153 6.99 -3.15 -1.10
N VAL A 154 7.39 -4.26 -1.68
CA VAL A 154 8.58 -4.37 -2.52
C VAL A 154 8.22 -4.96 -3.88
N LEU A 155 8.60 -4.29 -4.95
CA LEU A 155 8.62 -4.87 -6.30
C LEU A 155 9.78 -5.87 -6.37
N VAL A 156 9.46 -7.15 -6.47
CA VAL A 156 10.43 -8.24 -6.45
C VAL A 156 11.18 -8.32 -7.78
N LEU A 157 12.50 -8.35 -7.68
CA LEU A 157 13.40 -8.50 -8.83
C LEU A 157 14.07 -9.88 -8.86
N LYS A 158 14.33 -10.48 -7.68
CA LYS A 158 14.92 -11.82 -7.58
C LYS A 158 14.25 -12.60 -6.45
N ILE A 159 14.13 -13.90 -6.65
CA ILE A 159 13.71 -14.87 -5.66
C ILE A 159 14.84 -15.89 -5.51
N ASN A 160 15.35 -16.09 -4.27
CA ASN A 160 16.51 -16.95 -4.00
C ASN A 160 17.72 -16.63 -4.90
N GLY A 161 17.95 -15.35 -5.16
CA GLY A 161 19.00 -14.86 -6.05
C GLY A 161 18.73 -15.05 -7.56
N GLN A 162 17.64 -15.73 -7.95
CA GLN A 162 17.32 -16.04 -9.34
C GLN A 162 16.47 -14.94 -9.99
N PRO A 163 16.66 -14.68 -11.30
CA PRO A 163 15.77 -13.84 -12.09
C PRO A 163 14.42 -14.56 -12.34
N PRO A 164 13.40 -13.89 -12.93
CA PRO A 164 12.07 -14.45 -13.13
C PRO A 164 12.01 -15.82 -13.83
N SER A 165 12.93 -16.09 -14.74
CA SER A 165 13.02 -17.39 -15.42
C SER A 165 13.40 -18.56 -14.50
N GLY A 166 13.94 -18.27 -13.33
CA GLY A 166 14.31 -19.26 -12.30
C GLY A 166 13.44 -19.19 -11.05
N TRP A 167 12.32 -18.44 -11.08
CA TRP A 167 11.40 -18.37 -9.96
C TRP A 167 10.62 -19.67 -9.75
N PRO A 168 10.21 -19.97 -8.52
CA PRO A 168 9.29 -21.07 -8.27
C PRO A 168 7.97 -20.84 -9.01
N LYS A 169 7.21 -21.90 -9.18
CA LYS A 169 5.83 -21.84 -9.66
C LYS A 169 4.92 -21.45 -8.50
N ASP A 170 3.74 -20.91 -8.83
CA ASP A 170 2.69 -20.66 -7.86
C ASP A 170 2.37 -21.91 -7.03
N ALA A 171 2.38 -21.76 -5.71
CA ALA A 171 2.21 -22.86 -4.77
C ALA A 171 0.75 -23.30 -4.62
N GLU A 172 -0.20 -22.39 -4.81
CA GLU A 172 -1.63 -22.62 -4.56
C GLU A 172 -2.44 -22.85 -5.84
N GLY A 173 -1.87 -22.58 -6.99
CA GLY A 173 -2.56 -22.59 -8.28
C GLY A 173 -2.16 -23.71 -9.22
N PRO A 174 -2.45 -23.56 -10.52
CA PRO A 174 -2.17 -24.55 -11.56
C PRO A 174 -0.69 -24.58 -11.97
N ASN A 175 0.24 -24.27 -11.09
CA ASN A 175 1.68 -24.29 -11.36
C ASN A 175 2.12 -23.22 -12.39
N LEU A 176 1.57 -22.01 -12.27
CA LEU A 176 1.82 -20.90 -13.17
C LEU A 176 3.15 -20.17 -12.85
N ASP A 177 3.70 -19.49 -13.84
CA ASP A 177 4.85 -18.62 -13.67
C ASP A 177 4.46 -17.36 -12.92
N MET A 178 5.18 -17.05 -11.83
CA MET A 178 4.92 -15.85 -11.02
C MET A 178 5.55 -14.57 -11.59
N GLY A 179 6.37 -14.68 -12.65
CA GLY A 179 6.98 -13.52 -13.32
C GLY A 179 6.02 -12.71 -14.19
N PRO A 180 6.50 -11.57 -14.73
CA PRO A 180 7.87 -11.05 -14.65
C PRO A 180 8.20 -10.34 -13.32
N TYR A 181 7.18 -9.85 -12.60
CA TYR A 181 7.33 -9.21 -11.29
C TYR A 181 6.23 -9.68 -10.33
N MET A 182 6.47 -9.49 -9.04
CA MET A 182 5.48 -9.65 -7.99
C MET A 182 5.68 -8.58 -6.92
N ILE A 183 4.72 -8.42 -6.03
CA ILE A 183 4.88 -7.62 -4.82
C ILE A 183 4.97 -8.56 -3.63
N SER A 184 5.92 -8.27 -2.73
CA SER A 184 6.07 -8.94 -1.45
C SER A 184 6.32 -7.92 -0.34
N HIS A 185 6.37 -8.36 0.90
CA HIS A 185 6.53 -7.51 2.08
C HIS A 185 7.64 -8.03 2.99
N PRO A 186 8.49 -7.15 3.56
CA PRO A 186 9.51 -7.54 4.53
C PRO A 186 8.94 -8.17 5.81
N SER A 187 7.72 -7.78 6.18
CA SER A 187 6.96 -8.37 7.28
C SER A 187 5.61 -8.81 6.76
N PHE A 188 5.33 -10.10 6.90
CA PHE A 188 4.12 -10.75 6.39
C PHE A 188 3.03 -10.92 7.44
N THR A 189 3.21 -10.33 8.60
CA THR A 189 2.19 -10.35 9.64
C THR A 189 1.11 -9.34 9.31
N PRO A 190 -0.17 -9.73 9.25
CA PRO A 190 -1.27 -8.79 9.13
C PRO A 190 -1.19 -7.74 10.25
N SER A 191 -1.17 -6.47 9.89
CA SER A 191 -0.88 -5.40 10.84
C SER A 191 -2.09 -4.56 11.19
N PHE A 192 -3.19 -4.73 10.48
CA PHE A 192 -4.44 -4.05 10.79
C PHE A 192 -5.61 -5.00 10.77
N LYS A 193 -6.66 -4.62 11.50
CA LYS A 193 -7.87 -5.42 11.67
C LYS A 193 -9.07 -4.66 11.13
N ILE A 194 -9.82 -5.31 10.26
CA ILE A 194 -11.12 -4.85 9.83
C ILE A 194 -12.17 -5.76 10.46
N LEU A 195 -13.00 -5.19 11.31
CA LEU A 195 -13.98 -5.91 12.11
C LEU A 195 -13.32 -7.04 12.93
N SER A 196 -13.67 -8.30 12.71
CA SER A 196 -13.25 -9.45 13.50
C SER A 196 -12.01 -10.17 13.01
N HIS A 197 -11.52 -9.85 11.79
CA HIS A 197 -10.36 -10.52 11.22
C HIS A 197 -9.25 -9.52 10.85
N ASN A 198 -8.03 -10.02 10.65
CA ASN A 198 -6.92 -9.24 10.12
C ASN A 198 -6.94 -9.32 8.60
N ASP A 199 -6.62 -8.19 7.94
CA ASP A 199 -6.41 -8.18 6.51
C ASP A 199 -5.00 -8.66 6.17
N GLU A 200 -4.91 -9.42 5.08
CA GLU A 200 -3.63 -9.90 4.60
C GLU A 200 -2.93 -8.83 3.76
N PRO A 201 -1.59 -8.80 3.79
CA PRO A 201 -0.81 -8.01 2.86
C PRO A 201 -1.10 -8.41 1.42
N GLN A 202 -1.13 -7.42 0.54
CA GLN A 202 -1.34 -7.64 -0.89
C GLN A 202 -0.05 -8.12 -1.55
N ILE A 203 -0.04 -9.33 -2.05
CA ILE A 203 1.12 -10.04 -2.62
C ILE A 203 0.88 -10.57 -4.03
N PRO A 204 0.40 -9.75 -4.96
CA PRO A 204 0.13 -10.19 -6.32
C PRO A 204 1.41 -10.61 -7.04
N TRP A 205 1.30 -11.62 -7.87
CA TRP A 205 2.32 -12.05 -8.82
C TRP A 205 1.85 -11.85 -10.27
N GLY A 206 2.74 -12.01 -11.24
CA GLY A 206 2.43 -11.71 -12.64
C GLY A 206 2.25 -10.22 -12.90
N VAL A 207 2.86 -9.36 -12.11
CA VAL A 207 2.77 -7.90 -12.27
C VAL A 207 3.47 -7.48 -13.55
N LEU A 208 2.72 -6.79 -14.43
CA LEU A 208 3.21 -6.25 -15.71
C LEU A 208 3.35 -4.74 -15.69
N ARG A 209 2.54 -4.06 -14.87
CA ARG A 209 2.39 -2.61 -14.90
C ARG A 209 2.28 -2.04 -13.50
N ILE A 210 2.89 -0.89 -13.29
CA ILE A 210 2.66 -0.02 -12.13
C ILE A 210 2.01 1.27 -12.62
N GLU A 211 0.91 1.66 -12.00
CA GLU A 211 0.25 2.94 -12.22
C GLU A 211 0.31 3.82 -10.99
N PHE A 212 0.33 5.13 -11.23
CA PHE A 212 0.15 6.14 -10.18
C PHE A 212 -1.12 6.92 -10.48
N ALA A 213 -1.98 7.06 -9.48
CA ALA A 213 -3.24 7.76 -9.61
C ALA A 213 -3.53 8.58 -8.35
N ASP A 214 -4.44 9.55 -8.43
CA ASP A 214 -4.96 10.21 -7.24
C ASP A 214 -5.80 9.22 -6.43
N GLU A 215 -5.42 9.00 -5.17
CA GLU A 215 -6.07 8.03 -4.27
C GLU A 215 -7.56 8.35 -4.08
N ALA A 216 -7.87 9.64 -3.84
CA ALA A 216 -9.24 10.06 -3.60
C ALA A 216 -10.11 9.90 -4.86
N ALA A 217 -9.55 10.20 -6.03
CA ALA A 217 -10.26 10.03 -7.31
C ALA A 217 -10.60 8.56 -7.57
N VAL A 218 -9.64 7.64 -7.37
CA VAL A 218 -9.86 6.20 -7.59
C VAL A 218 -10.92 5.65 -6.64
N PHE A 219 -10.80 5.92 -5.34
CA PHE A 219 -11.74 5.38 -4.36
C PHE A 219 -13.10 6.10 -4.34
N SER A 220 -13.21 7.30 -4.94
CA SER A 220 -14.51 7.95 -5.11
C SER A 220 -15.47 7.15 -5.98
N ALA A 221 -14.96 6.37 -6.93
CA ALA A 221 -15.78 5.51 -7.79
C ALA A 221 -16.65 4.53 -6.99
N ILE A 222 -16.09 4.02 -5.89
CA ILE A 222 -16.73 3.05 -4.99
C ILE A 222 -17.12 3.63 -3.64
N ALA A 223 -17.10 4.95 -3.47
CA ALA A 223 -17.57 5.57 -2.24
C ALA A 223 -19.05 5.25 -1.99
N PRO A 224 -19.45 4.94 -0.74
CA PRO A 224 -20.86 4.63 -0.45
C PRO A 224 -21.76 5.83 -0.73
N ARG A 225 -23.00 5.58 -1.15
CA ARG A 225 -23.94 6.58 -1.64
C ARG A 225 -25.19 6.68 -0.77
N GLY A 226 -25.91 7.79 -0.91
CA GLY A 226 -27.19 7.99 -0.25
C GLY A 226 -27.11 8.30 1.25
N PRO A 227 -28.25 8.35 1.96
CA PRO A 227 -28.35 8.80 3.34
C PRO A 227 -27.61 7.90 4.33
N GLN A 228 -27.46 6.62 4.02
CA GLN A 228 -26.80 5.62 4.88
C GLN A 228 -25.28 5.60 4.71
N ALA A 229 -24.73 6.35 3.77
CA ALA A 229 -23.30 6.34 3.45
C ALA A 229 -22.38 6.57 4.68
N ARG A 230 -22.85 7.30 5.69
CA ARG A 230 -22.09 7.62 6.90
C ARG A 230 -22.29 6.63 8.06
N GLU A 231 -23.16 5.66 7.92
CA GLU A 231 -23.36 4.64 8.95
C GLU A 231 -22.09 3.83 9.18
N LEU A 232 -21.77 3.56 10.44
CA LEU A 232 -20.54 2.83 10.82
C LEU A 232 -20.42 1.48 10.12
N GLN A 233 -21.55 0.77 9.99
CA GLN A 233 -21.60 -0.52 9.33
C GLN A 233 -21.29 -0.40 7.83
N VAL A 234 -21.84 0.60 7.15
CA VAL A 234 -21.56 0.87 5.74
C VAL A 234 -20.10 1.25 5.53
N GLN A 235 -19.55 2.10 6.40
CA GLN A 235 -18.15 2.50 6.34
C GLN A 235 -17.20 1.31 6.61
N ALA A 236 -17.58 0.38 7.48
CA ALA A 236 -16.83 -0.86 7.69
C ALA A 236 -16.82 -1.71 6.43
N GLY A 237 -17.99 -1.95 5.81
CA GLY A 237 -18.10 -2.68 4.54
C GLY A 237 -17.31 -2.03 3.41
N TYR A 238 -17.32 -0.69 3.33
CA TYR A 238 -16.54 0.06 2.35
C TYR A 238 -15.04 -0.22 2.48
N ARG A 239 -14.48 -0.16 3.70
CA ARG A 239 -13.05 -0.44 3.92
C ARG A 239 -12.68 -1.86 3.51
N ILE A 240 -13.51 -2.86 3.85
CA ILE A 240 -13.29 -4.25 3.44
C ILE A 240 -13.33 -4.37 1.92
N ALA A 241 -14.33 -3.75 1.29
CA ALA A 241 -14.51 -3.81 -0.15
C ALA A 241 -13.35 -3.14 -0.93
N GLN A 242 -12.81 -2.03 -0.43
CA GLN A 242 -11.60 -1.39 -0.98
C GLN A 242 -10.42 -2.35 -0.99
N GLN A 243 -10.23 -3.10 0.11
CA GLN A 243 -9.08 -3.96 0.29
C GLN A 243 -9.19 -5.32 -0.38
N ASN A 244 -10.39 -5.90 -0.46
CA ASN A 244 -10.55 -7.29 -0.87
C ASN A 244 -11.36 -7.47 -2.15
N CYS A 245 -12.33 -6.59 -2.43
CA CYS A 245 -13.20 -6.76 -3.60
C CYS A 245 -12.71 -5.97 -4.83
N PHE A 246 -12.19 -4.76 -4.59
CA PHE A 246 -11.83 -3.81 -5.65
C PHE A 246 -10.61 -4.22 -6.47
N HIS A 247 -9.90 -5.26 -6.04
CA HIS A 247 -8.76 -5.83 -6.78
C HIS A 247 -9.19 -6.66 -7.98
N CYS A 248 -10.36 -7.29 -7.90
CA CYS A 248 -10.90 -8.17 -8.94
C CYS A 248 -12.12 -7.58 -9.62
N HIS A 249 -12.93 -6.80 -8.90
CA HIS A 249 -14.20 -6.23 -9.37
C HIS A 249 -14.05 -4.75 -9.66
N ASN A 250 -14.65 -4.30 -10.77
CA ASN A 250 -14.53 -2.91 -11.24
C ASN A 250 -15.82 -2.11 -11.09
N MET A 251 -15.67 -0.79 -10.97
CA MET A 251 -16.71 0.21 -11.12
C MET A 251 -16.34 1.14 -12.29
N GLY A 252 -16.91 0.91 -13.46
CA GLY A 252 -16.44 1.57 -14.69
C GLY A 252 -14.98 1.19 -14.99
N GLU A 253 -14.14 2.19 -15.17
CA GLU A 253 -12.69 1.99 -15.44
C GLU A 253 -11.86 1.79 -14.17
N ALA A 254 -12.42 2.01 -12.98
CA ALA A 254 -11.72 1.86 -11.72
C ALA A 254 -11.86 0.44 -11.17
N GLY A 255 -10.80 -0.07 -10.53
CA GLY A 255 -10.75 -1.43 -9.97
C GLY A 255 -10.26 -2.49 -10.95
N GLY A 256 -10.13 -3.73 -10.45
CA GLY A 256 -9.65 -4.86 -11.24
C GLY A 256 -10.72 -5.41 -12.18
N GLN A 257 -10.30 -5.97 -13.30
CA GLN A 257 -11.17 -6.57 -14.31
C GLN A 257 -11.03 -8.10 -14.40
N LYS A 258 -10.44 -8.70 -13.37
CA LYS A 258 -10.25 -10.15 -13.28
C LYS A 258 -11.57 -10.90 -13.15
N ALA A 259 -12.54 -10.34 -12.41
CA ALA A 259 -13.86 -10.95 -12.20
C ALA A 259 -14.87 -10.51 -13.25
N GLY A 260 -15.70 -11.45 -13.70
CA GLY A 260 -16.78 -11.18 -14.67
C GLY A 260 -17.98 -10.39 -14.13
N HIS A 261 -17.96 -10.02 -12.84
CA HIS A 261 -19.07 -9.32 -12.19
C HIS A 261 -18.62 -7.92 -11.71
N PRO A 262 -19.03 -6.85 -12.42
CA PRO A 262 -18.73 -5.48 -12.02
C PRO A 262 -19.50 -5.08 -10.75
N TRP A 263 -19.07 -3.99 -10.12
CA TRP A 263 -19.57 -3.50 -8.83
C TRP A 263 -21.09 -3.40 -8.74
N LEU A 264 -21.74 -2.92 -9.81
CA LEU A 264 -23.20 -2.79 -9.85
C LEU A 264 -23.92 -4.15 -9.84
N VAL A 265 -23.30 -5.21 -10.35
CA VAL A 265 -23.86 -6.57 -10.24
C VAL A 265 -23.76 -7.07 -8.81
N LEU A 266 -22.64 -6.83 -8.12
CA LEU A 266 -22.50 -7.14 -6.71
C LEU A 266 -23.55 -6.41 -5.86
N SER A 267 -23.76 -5.13 -6.16
CA SER A 267 -24.80 -4.31 -5.53
C SER A 267 -26.22 -4.87 -5.76
N ALA A 268 -26.52 -5.28 -6.98
CA ALA A 268 -27.80 -5.89 -7.29
C ALA A 268 -28.03 -7.19 -6.51
N TRP A 269 -27.01 -8.04 -6.37
CA TRP A 269 -27.08 -9.27 -5.58
C TRP A 269 -27.26 -8.99 -4.08
N ALA A 270 -26.48 -8.05 -3.53
CA ALA A 270 -26.60 -7.64 -2.14
C ALA A 270 -27.99 -7.10 -1.79
N THR A 271 -28.67 -6.49 -2.77
CA THR A 271 -30.02 -5.94 -2.60
C THR A 271 -31.12 -6.98 -2.80
N ALA A 272 -31.02 -7.79 -3.85
CA ALA A 272 -32.07 -8.75 -4.21
C ALA A 272 -32.03 -10.01 -3.31
N SER A 273 -30.84 -10.43 -2.91
CA SER A 273 -30.64 -11.68 -2.15
C SER A 273 -29.45 -11.53 -1.20
N PRO A 274 -29.57 -10.78 -0.09
CA PRO A 274 -28.46 -10.50 0.83
C PRO A 274 -27.82 -11.77 1.42
N ASP A 275 -28.61 -12.79 1.73
CA ASP A 275 -28.09 -14.05 2.28
C ASP A 275 -27.33 -14.87 1.24
N PHE A 276 -27.78 -14.84 -0.04
CA PHE A 276 -27.02 -15.44 -1.13
C PHE A 276 -25.69 -14.72 -1.31
N PHE A 277 -25.71 -13.38 -1.35
CA PHE A 277 -24.51 -12.57 -1.51
C PHE A 277 -23.48 -12.82 -0.40
N ALA A 278 -23.94 -12.82 0.86
CA ALA A 278 -23.10 -13.12 1.99
C ALA A 278 -22.54 -14.55 1.95
N GLY A 279 -23.37 -15.54 1.63
CA GLY A 279 -22.97 -16.94 1.49
C GLY A 279 -22.00 -17.16 0.33
N TYR A 280 -22.16 -16.41 -0.77
CA TYR A 280 -21.24 -16.48 -1.90
C TYR A 280 -19.85 -15.93 -1.55
N ILE A 281 -19.76 -14.85 -0.78
CA ILE A 281 -18.48 -14.33 -0.27
C ILE A 281 -17.83 -15.35 0.67
N HIS A 282 -18.59 -15.91 1.61
CA HIS A 282 -18.07 -16.84 2.60
C HIS A 282 -17.52 -18.12 1.97
N ASN A 283 -18.26 -18.74 1.05
CA ASN A 283 -17.79 -19.90 0.28
C ASN A 283 -18.43 -19.90 -1.13
N PRO A 284 -17.74 -19.35 -2.14
CA PRO A 284 -18.28 -19.26 -3.50
C PRO A 284 -18.60 -20.62 -4.12
N LYS A 285 -17.78 -21.65 -3.85
CA LYS A 285 -17.93 -22.98 -4.45
C LYS A 285 -19.18 -23.74 -3.96
N ASP A 286 -19.74 -23.38 -2.81
CA ASP A 286 -21.03 -23.91 -2.36
C ASP A 286 -22.21 -23.43 -3.22
N LYS A 287 -22.05 -22.30 -3.91
CA LYS A 287 -23.05 -21.69 -4.77
C LYS A 287 -22.80 -21.94 -6.26
N ASP A 288 -21.55 -21.88 -6.67
CA ASP A 288 -21.06 -22.25 -8.00
C ASP A 288 -19.73 -23.03 -7.89
N PRO A 289 -19.75 -24.36 -8.09
CA PRO A 289 -18.53 -25.17 -8.03
C PRO A 289 -17.43 -24.76 -9.00
N ARG A 290 -17.73 -23.97 -10.03
CA ARG A 290 -16.78 -23.46 -11.03
C ARG A 290 -16.22 -22.09 -10.65
N SER A 291 -16.68 -21.50 -9.53
CA SER A 291 -16.21 -20.19 -9.12
C SER A 291 -14.70 -20.18 -8.90
N ALA A 292 -14.04 -19.19 -9.50
CA ALA A 292 -12.63 -18.87 -9.27
C ALA A 292 -12.44 -17.79 -8.17
N MET A 293 -13.53 -17.26 -7.61
CA MET A 293 -13.45 -16.32 -6.49
C MET A 293 -12.91 -17.05 -5.26
N PRO A 294 -11.93 -16.48 -4.53
CA PRO A 294 -11.49 -17.04 -3.25
C PRO A 294 -12.62 -17.04 -2.22
N ALA A 295 -12.59 -18.01 -1.32
CA ALA A 295 -13.48 -18.04 -0.16
C ALA A 295 -12.91 -17.16 0.96
N PHE A 296 -13.80 -16.60 1.78
CA PHE A 296 -13.46 -15.84 2.98
C PHE A 296 -14.16 -16.46 4.21
N PRO A 297 -13.76 -17.68 4.61
CA PRO A 297 -14.42 -18.41 5.67
C PRO A 297 -14.22 -17.76 7.06
N GLU A 298 -13.20 -16.91 7.21
CA GLU A 298 -12.92 -16.13 8.42
C GLU A 298 -13.86 -14.93 8.60
N TYR A 299 -14.65 -14.56 7.59
CA TYR A 299 -15.59 -13.45 7.70
C TYR A 299 -16.78 -13.85 8.56
N ASP A 300 -16.89 -13.23 9.71
CA ASP A 300 -18.03 -13.43 10.60
C ASP A 300 -19.32 -12.74 10.08
N THR A 301 -20.42 -12.99 10.79
CA THR A 301 -21.71 -12.40 10.45
C THR A 301 -21.70 -10.87 10.44
N ALA A 302 -20.91 -10.22 11.30
CA ALA A 302 -20.83 -8.75 11.35
C ALA A 302 -20.13 -8.21 10.12
N THR A 303 -19.03 -8.85 9.70
CA THR A 303 -18.27 -8.55 8.50
C THR A 303 -19.12 -8.69 7.23
N LEU A 304 -19.81 -9.82 7.08
CA LEU A 304 -20.69 -10.08 5.94
C LEU A 304 -21.87 -9.09 5.87
N ARG A 305 -22.49 -8.78 7.01
CA ARG A 305 -23.55 -7.74 7.07
C ARG A 305 -23.05 -6.35 6.70
N ALA A 306 -21.83 -6.01 7.09
CA ALA A 306 -21.21 -4.74 6.70
C ALA A 306 -21.03 -4.64 5.19
N LEU A 307 -20.54 -5.70 4.54
CA LEU A 307 -20.43 -5.77 3.08
C LEU A 307 -21.79 -5.66 2.40
N VAL A 308 -22.80 -6.40 2.87
CA VAL A 308 -24.18 -6.30 2.36
C VAL A 308 -24.68 -4.86 2.43
N ALA A 309 -24.62 -4.24 3.63
CA ALA A 309 -25.10 -2.88 3.84
C ALA A 309 -24.37 -1.87 2.92
N TYR A 310 -23.06 -2.03 2.76
CA TYR A 310 -22.28 -1.19 1.88
C TYR A 310 -22.69 -1.33 0.41
N PHE A 311 -22.77 -2.55 -0.14
CA PHE A 311 -23.12 -2.77 -1.53
C PHE A 311 -24.56 -2.31 -1.84
N GLN A 312 -25.47 -2.37 -0.89
CA GLN A 312 -26.85 -1.87 -1.04
C GLN A 312 -26.91 -0.35 -1.28
N THR A 313 -25.88 0.42 -0.90
CA THR A 313 -25.86 1.88 -1.12
C THR A 313 -25.83 2.28 -2.58
N PHE A 314 -25.48 1.39 -3.51
CA PHE A 314 -25.42 1.69 -4.96
C PHE A 314 -26.73 1.46 -5.70
N THR A 315 -27.72 0.81 -5.08
CA THR A 315 -29.04 0.54 -5.70
C THR A 315 -30.11 1.54 -5.30
N THR A 316 -29.86 2.35 -4.28
CA THR A 316 -30.76 3.45 -3.94
C THR A 316 -30.77 4.47 -5.09
N ARG A 317 -31.82 4.45 -5.91
CA ARG A 317 -32.11 5.58 -6.79
C ARG A 317 -32.23 6.81 -5.90
N GLU A 318 -31.39 7.81 -6.11
CA GLU A 318 -31.74 9.14 -5.64
C GLU A 318 -33.13 9.45 -6.19
N LYS A 319 -34.08 9.64 -5.30
CA LYS A 319 -35.41 10.16 -5.70
C LYS A 319 -35.17 11.55 -6.28
N PRO A 320 -35.60 11.82 -7.51
CA PRO A 320 -35.44 13.12 -8.14
C PRO A 320 -36.04 14.25 -7.33
#